data_b583bfeb0813e1b0ad41796a0edc89fb
#
_entry.id   b583bfeb0813e1b0ad41796a0edc89fb
#
_cell.length_a   1.000
_cell.length_b   1.000
_cell.length_c   1.000
_cell.angle_alpha   90.00
_cell.angle_beta   90.00
_cell.angle_gamma   90.00
#
_symmetry.space_group_name_H-M   'P 1'
#
loop_
_entity.id
_entity.type
_entity.pdbx_description
1 polymer ?
#
loop_
_entity_poly.entity_id
_entity_poly.type
_entity_poly.pdbx_seq_one_letter_code
_entity_poly.pdbx_strand_id
1 'polypeptide(L)'
;MTGPLLKVDRVTKVYRRGRFGGPETFRLEADFTIEEPAIIGMMGPNGSGKTTLFELITGSNRPTSGRVYCCGTNIHEVKYRERDRLAIHYHQSYQVRHFRRTRPSFLMKPAGSDYPVIHLFDEPQFNTQDGYIGFMLDFFRKLRGEGRLVFLGIHPNEPFHLDILREVCERFIFVHKGRITEVPDYATLTARAEVRDYLGALVA
;
A
#
# COMPACT_ATOMS: atom_id res chain seq x y z
N MET A 1 11.19 -19.59 -3.46
CA MET A 1 10.06 -19.15 -4.32
C MET A 1 10.68 -18.42 -5.50
N THR A 2 10.52 -18.96 -6.70
CA THR A 2 11.11 -18.40 -7.93
C THR A 2 10.03 -17.58 -8.65
N GLY A 3 9.97 -16.29 -8.39
CA GLY A 3 9.03 -15.37 -9.04
C GLY A 3 8.86 -14.08 -8.24
N PRO A 4 8.26 -13.05 -8.83
CA PRO A 4 8.06 -11.77 -8.18
C PRO A 4 7.17 -11.91 -6.93
N LEU A 5 7.45 -11.10 -5.91
CA LEU A 5 6.62 -11.02 -4.71
C LEU A 5 5.22 -10.48 -5.04
N LEU A 6 5.16 -9.50 -5.93
CA LEU A 6 3.90 -8.92 -6.42
C LEU A 6 4.01 -8.63 -7.92
N LYS A 7 3.03 -9.09 -8.69
CA LYS A 7 2.82 -8.67 -10.07
C LYS A 7 1.38 -8.19 -10.25
N VAL A 8 1.23 -6.94 -10.59
CA VAL A 8 -0.03 -6.33 -11.03
C VAL A 8 0.01 -6.28 -12.55
N ASP A 9 -0.64 -7.25 -13.21
CA ASP A 9 -0.52 -7.49 -14.66
C ASP A 9 -1.68 -6.84 -15.41
N ARG A 10 -1.44 -5.66 -15.98
CA ARG A 10 -2.37 -4.88 -16.79
C ARG A 10 -3.76 -4.77 -16.18
N VAL A 11 -3.79 -4.46 -14.90
CA VAL A 11 -5.02 -4.36 -14.13
C VAL A 11 -5.76 -3.08 -14.48
N THR A 12 -7.05 -3.24 -14.78
CA THR A 12 -7.99 -2.12 -14.88
C THR A 12 -9.14 -2.35 -13.93
N LYS A 13 -9.51 -1.32 -13.17
CA LYS A 13 -10.74 -1.29 -12.37
C LYS A 13 -11.58 -0.11 -12.78
N VAL A 14 -12.81 -0.38 -13.25
CA VAL A 14 -13.77 0.64 -13.69
C VAL A 14 -14.95 0.66 -12.75
N TYR A 15 -15.29 1.84 -12.25
CA TYR A 15 -16.53 2.10 -11.53
C TYR A 15 -17.50 2.86 -12.43
N ARG A 16 -18.77 2.46 -12.41
CA ARG A 16 -19.83 3.05 -13.21
C ARG A 16 -20.99 3.49 -12.35
N ARG A 17 -21.67 4.54 -12.75
CA ARG A 17 -22.86 5.03 -12.05
C ARG A 17 -24.07 4.18 -12.42
N GLY A 18 -24.79 3.69 -11.39
CA GLY A 18 -26.01 2.91 -11.57
C GLY A 18 -25.80 1.43 -11.86
N ARG A 19 -26.88 0.67 -11.71
CA ARG A 19 -26.90 -0.81 -11.71
C ARG A 19 -26.74 -1.44 -13.10
N PHE A 20 -26.97 -0.68 -14.17
CA PHE A 20 -27.06 -1.19 -15.55
C PHE A 20 -26.01 -0.57 -16.51
N GLY A 21 -24.78 -0.32 -16.02
CA GLY A 21 -23.69 0.08 -16.91
C GLY A 21 -23.72 1.56 -17.35
N GLY A 22 -24.16 2.47 -16.49
CA GLY A 22 -24.11 3.92 -16.72
C GLY A 22 -22.70 4.47 -16.96
N PRO A 23 -22.54 5.81 -17.06
CA PRO A 23 -21.27 6.42 -17.38
C PRO A 23 -20.18 6.04 -16.36
N GLU A 24 -18.95 5.94 -16.86
CA GLU A 24 -17.77 5.71 -16.05
C GLU A 24 -17.55 6.87 -15.08
N THR A 25 -17.38 6.56 -13.82
CA THR A 25 -17.14 7.56 -12.75
C THR A 25 -15.71 7.59 -12.27
N PHE A 26 -15.02 6.45 -12.38
CA PHE A 26 -13.61 6.32 -12.01
C PHE A 26 -12.99 5.12 -12.74
N ARG A 27 -11.72 5.25 -13.11
CA ARG A 27 -10.89 4.19 -13.68
C ARG A 27 -9.53 4.19 -13.00
N LEU A 28 -9.10 3.00 -12.57
CA LEU A 28 -7.73 2.77 -12.12
C LEU A 28 -7.06 1.85 -13.12
N GLU A 29 -5.84 2.20 -13.51
CA GLU A 29 -4.97 1.41 -14.37
C GLU A 29 -3.63 1.20 -13.67
N ALA A 30 -3.21 -0.06 -13.58
CA ALA A 30 -1.98 -0.45 -12.90
C ALA A 30 -1.28 -1.60 -13.64
N ASP A 31 0.02 -1.44 -13.88
CA ASP A 31 0.88 -2.47 -14.47
C ASP A 31 2.29 -2.31 -13.89
N PHE A 32 2.68 -3.16 -12.94
CA PHE A 32 3.99 -3.12 -12.31
C PHE A 32 4.34 -4.45 -11.67
N THR A 33 5.65 -4.66 -11.43
CA THR A 33 6.18 -5.87 -10.82
C THR A 33 7.20 -5.53 -9.75
N ILE A 34 7.09 -6.19 -8.58
CA ILE A 34 8.03 -6.05 -7.48
C ILE A 34 8.62 -7.42 -7.19
N GLU A 35 9.90 -7.56 -7.41
CA GLU A 35 10.60 -8.84 -7.29
C GLU A 35 11.21 -9.04 -5.90
N GLU A 36 11.66 -7.96 -5.26
CA GLU A 36 12.40 -7.98 -4.01
C GLU A 36 11.64 -7.36 -2.84
N PRO A 37 11.94 -7.81 -1.60
CA PRO A 37 11.41 -7.18 -0.40
C PRO A 37 11.77 -5.70 -0.34
N ALA A 38 10.78 -4.85 -0.07
CA ALA A 38 10.98 -3.41 0.04
C ALA A 38 9.92 -2.77 0.92
N ILE A 39 10.20 -1.58 1.44
CA ILE A 39 9.21 -0.68 2.00
C ILE A 39 8.88 0.37 0.94
N ILE A 40 7.65 0.36 0.46
CA ILE A 40 7.18 1.20 -0.64
C ILE A 40 6.22 2.27 -0.10
N GLY A 41 6.60 3.53 -0.25
CA GLY A 41 5.71 4.66 0.04
C GLY A 41 4.68 4.83 -1.07
N MET A 42 3.39 4.83 -0.73
CA MET A 42 2.32 5.12 -1.68
C MET A 42 1.67 6.45 -1.35
N MET A 43 1.72 7.38 -2.29
CA MET A 43 1.20 8.74 -2.14
C MET A 43 0.22 9.10 -3.26
N GLY A 44 -0.60 10.10 -2.99
CA GLY A 44 -1.51 10.67 -3.97
C GLY A 44 -2.75 11.28 -3.31
N PRO A 45 -3.48 12.14 -4.03
CA PRO A 45 -4.68 12.80 -3.53
C PRO A 45 -5.76 11.83 -3.06
N ASN A 46 -6.68 12.32 -2.22
CA ASN A 46 -7.87 11.57 -1.87
C ASN A 46 -8.69 11.25 -3.13
N GLY A 47 -9.24 10.03 -3.20
CA GLY A 47 -9.96 9.57 -4.38
C GLY A 47 -9.08 9.20 -5.58
N SER A 48 -7.75 9.27 -5.48
CA SER A 48 -6.84 8.90 -6.58
C SER A 48 -6.83 7.40 -6.92
N GLY A 49 -7.25 6.54 -5.97
CA GLY A 49 -7.31 5.08 -6.15
C GLY A 49 -6.37 4.25 -5.27
N LYS A 50 -5.68 4.85 -4.30
CA LYS A 50 -4.77 4.12 -3.38
C LYS A 50 -5.44 2.92 -2.70
N THR A 51 -6.55 3.17 -2.00
CA THR A 51 -7.31 2.11 -1.33
C THR A 51 -7.85 1.08 -2.31
N THR A 52 -8.32 1.51 -3.49
CA THR A 52 -8.74 0.59 -4.55
C THR A 52 -7.61 -0.33 -4.99
N LEU A 53 -6.39 0.19 -5.16
CA LEU A 53 -5.23 -0.64 -5.50
C LEU A 53 -4.92 -1.64 -4.38
N PHE A 54 -4.96 -1.24 -3.12
CA PHE A 54 -4.78 -2.14 -1.98
C PHE A 54 -5.84 -3.24 -1.93
N GLU A 55 -7.10 -2.90 -2.18
CA GLU A 55 -8.18 -3.88 -2.26
C GLU A 55 -7.98 -4.89 -3.40
N LEU A 56 -7.46 -4.45 -4.54
CA LEU A 56 -7.13 -5.33 -5.66
C LEU A 56 -5.97 -6.27 -5.33
N ILE A 57 -4.93 -5.78 -4.66
CA ILE A 57 -3.77 -6.57 -4.23
C ILE A 57 -4.16 -7.62 -3.20
N THR A 58 -5.08 -7.33 -2.29
CA THR A 58 -5.56 -8.29 -1.29
C THR A 58 -6.68 -9.21 -1.79
N GLY A 59 -7.19 -8.97 -3.00
CA GLY A 59 -8.30 -9.74 -3.56
C GLY A 59 -9.66 -9.46 -2.93
N SER A 60 -9.77 -8.44 -2.05
CA SER A 60 -11.05 -8.00 -1.48
C SER A 60 -11.95 -7.31 -2.52
N ASN A 61 -11.33 -6.74 -3.56
CA ASN A 61 -12.01 -6.21 -4.73
C ASN A 61 -11.47 -6.89 -5.99
N ARG A 62 -12.33 -7.10 -7.00
CA ARG A 62 -11.93 -7.75 -8.25
C ARG A 62 -11.66 -6.72 -9.33
N PRO A 63 -10.60 -6.89 -10.14
CA PRO A 63 -10.37 -6.04 -11.30
C PRO A 63 -11.46 -6.23 -12.36
N THR A 64 -11.67 -5.22 -13.19
CA THR A 64 -12.52 -5.32 -14.39
C THR A 64 -11.79 -6.12 -15.47
N SER A 65 -10.46 -5.94 -15.56
CA SER A 65 -9.57 -6.74 -16.42
C SER A 65 -8.19 -6.80 -15.82
N GLY A 66 -7.33 -7.70 -16.32
CA GLY A 66 -6.00 -7.95 -15.78
C GLY A 66 -6.03 -8.90 -14.58
N ARG A 67 -4.86 -9.12 -13.96
CA ARG A 67 -4.70 -10.05 -12.85
C ARG A 67 -3.70 -9.52 -11.84
N VAL A 68 -3.82 -9.98 -10.58
CA VAL A 68 -2.86 -9.71 -9.53
C VAL A 68 -2.30 -11.04 -9.01
N TYR A 69 -0.98 -11.14 -9.03
CA TYR A 69 -0.25 -12.31 -8.54
C TYR A 69 0.58 -11.95 -7.32
N CYS A 70 0.37 -12.67 -6.24
CA CYS A 70 1.20 -12.63 -5.04
C CYS A 70 2.03 -13.92 -4.98
N CYS A 71 3.36 -13.80 -5.02
CA CYS A 71 4.27 -14.95 -5.09
C CYS A 71 3.88 -15.98 -6.17
N GLY A 72 3.54 -15.49 -7.37
CA GLY A 72 3.11 -16.32 -8.50
C GLY A 72 1.66 -16.86 -8.43
N THR A 73 0.95 -16.61 -7.34
CA THR A 73 -0.43 -17.09 -7.14
C THR A 73 -1.43 -15.96 -7.44
N ASN A 74 -2.41 -16.21 -8.32
CA ASN A 74 -3.48 -15.26 -8.59
C ASN A 74 -4.37 -15.10 -7.35
N ILE A 75 -4.31 -13.92 -6.72
CA ILE A 75 -4.99 -13.65 -5.44
C ILE A 75 -6.52 -13.80 -5.53
N HIS A 76 -7.10 -13.60 -6.72
CA HIS A 76 -8.54 -13.68 -6.92
C HIS A 76 -9.07 -15.10 -7.15
N GLU A 77 -8.16 -16.08 -7.33
CA GLU A 77 -8.49 -17.49 -7.55
C GLU A 77 -8.30 -18.36 -6.28
N VAL A 78 -7.64 -17.82 -5.25
CA VAL A 78 -7.47 -18.51 -3.97
C VAL A 78 -8.67 -18.31 -3.05
N LYS A 79 -8.87 -19.27 -2.13
CA LYS A 79 -9.91 -19.19 -1.10
C LYS A 79 -9.64 -18.01 -0.16
N TYR A 80 -10.70 -17.41 0.37
CA TYR A 80 -10.62 -16.25 1.26
C TYR A 80 -9.60 -16.41 2.40
N ARG A 81 -9.60 -17.58 3.08
CA ARG A 81 -8.66 -17.86 4.19
C ARG A 81 -7.19 -17.97 3.79
N GLU A 82 -6.93 -18.21 2.51
CA GLU A 82 -5.57 -18.32 1.97
C GLU A 82 -5.02 -16.97 1.54
N ARG A 83 -5.91 -15.99 1.26
CA ARG A 83 -5.51 -14.64 0.86
C ARG A 83 -4.72 -13.94 1.96
N ASP A 84 -5.14 -14.11 3.21
CA ASP A 84 -4.49 -13.48 4.37
C ASP A 84 -3.04 -13.96 4.58
N ARG A 85 -2.66 -15.10 4.00
CA ARG A 85 -1.27 -15.58 3.98
C ARG A 85 -0.43 -14.92 2.89
N LEU A 86 -1.08 -14.40 1.85
CA LEU A 86 -0.42 -13.75 0.71
C LEU A 86 -0.35 -12.25 0.92
N ALA A 87 -1.46 -11.60 1.22
CA ALA A 87 -1.52 -10.15 1.39
C ALA A 87 -2.57 -9.75 2.42
N ILE A 88 -2.24 -8.78 3.26
CA ILE A 88 -3.16 -8.22 4.26
C ILE A 88 -3.21 -6.69 4.16
N HIS A 89 -4.42 -6.14 4.26
CA HIS A 89 -4.70 -4.71 4.25
C HIS A 89 -5.08 -4.23 5.65
N TYR A 90 -4.26 -3.36 6.20
CA TYR A 90 -4.49 -2.71 7.50
C TYR A 90 -5.14 -1.35 7.26
N HIS A 91 -6.46 -1.34 7.20
CA HIS A 91 -7.21 -0.10 7.04
C HIS A 91 -7.26 0.72 8.35
N GLN A 92 -7.25 2.04 8.26
CA GLN A 92 -7.27 2.96 9.40
C GLN A 92 -8.36 2.62 10.44
N SER A 93 -9.58 2.28 10.01
CA SER A 93 -10.67 1.91 10.91
C SER A 93 -10.40 0.64 11.73
N TYR A 94 -9.67 -0.32 11.15
CA TYR A 94 -9.24 -1.54 11.84
C TYR A 94 -8.18 -1.23 12.89
N GLN A 95 -7.21 -0.39 12.55
CA GLN A 95 -6.14 0.04 13.45
C GLN A 95 -6.70 0.77 14.68
N VAL A 96 -7.63 1.72 14.48
CA VAL A 96 -8.26 2.45 15.59
C VAL A 96 -9.02 1.53 16.55
N ARG A 97 -9.71 0.52 16.05
CA ARG A 97 -10.50 -0.41 16.88
C ARG A 97 -9.66 -1.42 17.65
N HIS A 98 -8.59 -1.95 17.03
CA HIS A 98 -7.83 -3.06 17.57
C HIS A 98 -6.55 -2.64 18.31
N PHE A 99 -5.94 -1.50 17.97
CA PHE A 99 -4.64 -1.08 18.50
C PHE A 99 -4.70 0.00 19.57
N ARG A 100 -5.88 0.53 19.88
CA ARG A 100 -6.04 1.64 20.82
C ARG A 100 -5.70 1.30 22.27
N ARG A 101 -5.66 0.03 22.66
CA ARG A 101 -5.44 -0.40 24.06
C ARG A 101 -4.33 -1.44 24.27
N THR A 102 -3.90 -2.15 23.25
CA THR A 102 -2.87 -3.20 23.38
C THR A 102 -2.05 -3.27 22.10
N ARG A 103 -0.72 -3.38 22.26
CA ARG A 103 0.15 -3.72 21.13
C ARG A 103 -0.31 -5.09 20.61
N PRO A 104 -0.67 -5.22 19.33
CA PRO A 104 -1.14 -6.49 18.80
C PRO A 104 -0.10 -7.57 19.02
N SER A 105 -0.52 -8.72 19.50
CA SER A 105 0.41 -9.83 19.82
C SER A 105 1.22 -10.26 18.58
N PHE A 106 0.69 -10.09 17.37
CA PHE A 106 1.39 -10.43 16.14
C PHE A 106 2.55 -9.46 15.83
N LEU A 107 2.50 -8.20 16.28
CA LEU A 107 3.61 -7.24 16.16
C LEU A 107 4.78 -7.60 17.07
N MET A 108 4.52 -8.36 18.13
CA MET A 108 5.52 -8.74 19.14
C MET A 108 6.16 -10.09 18.86
N LYS A 109 5.59 -10.90 17.96
CA LYS A 109 6.14 -12.21 17.60
C LYS A 109 7.05 -12.08 16.37
N PRO A 110 8.11 -12.91 16.25
CA PRO A 110 8.81 -13.07 14.98
C PRO A 110 7.80 -13.44 13.90
N ALA A 111 7.89 -12.85 12.71
CA ALA A 111 7.05 -13.25 11.61
C ALA A 111 7.40 -14.71 11.25
N GLY A 112 6.46 -15.61 11.53
CA GLY A 112 6.57 -17.02 11.14
C GLY A 112 6.15 -17.25 9.69
N SER A 113 6.18 -18.50 9.25
CA SER A 113 5.73 -18.90 7.90
C SER A 113 4.28 -18.52 7.58
N ASP A 114 3.47 -18.31 8.61
CA ASP A 114 2.03 -18.02 8.50
C ASP A 114 1.71 -16.52 8.31
N TYR A 115 2.72 -15.65 8.39
CA TYR A 115 2.52 -14.22 8.13
C TYR A 115 2.35 -13.94 6.64
N PRO A 116 1.53 -12.94 6.28
CA PRO A 116 1.41 -12.54 4.89
C PRO A 116 2.77 -12.09 4.34
N VAL A 117 2.97 -12.33 3.05
CA VAL A 117 4.17 -11.88 2.34
C VAL A 117 4.08 -10.37 2.05
N ILE A 118 2.86 -9.86 1.84
CA ILE A 118 2.59 -8.47 1.48
C ILE A 118 1.74 -7.82 2.56
N HIS A 119 2.25 -6.72 3.11
CA HIS A 119 1.59 -5.90 4.11
C HIS A 119 1.24 -4.53 3.53
N LEU A 120 -0.04 -4.14 3.58
CA LEU A 120 -0.51 -2.87 3.05
C LEU A 120 -1.12 -2.04 4.19
N PHE A 121 -0.39 -1.02 4.62
CA PHE A 121 -0.82 -0.08 5.65
C PHE A 121 -1.43 1.15 4.98
N ASP A 122 -2.75 1.32 5.14
CA ASP A 122 -3.50 2.44 4.56
C ASP A 122 -3.77 3.49 5.65
N GLU A 123 -3.14 4.65 5.51
CA GLU A 123 -3.19 5.77 6.44
C GLU A 123 -2.92 5.34 7.90
N PRO A 124 -1.75 4.72 8.19
CA PRO A 124 -1.42 4.36 9.56
C PRO A 124 -1.40 5.61 10.42
N GLN A 125 -2.06 5.53 11.58
CA GLN A 125 -2.04 6.64 12.54
C GLN A 125 -0.68 6.71 13.23
N PHE A 126 0.13 7.66 12.83
CA PHE A 126 1.36 8.00 13.55
C PHE A 126 1.01 8.93 14.71
N ASN A 127 0.78 8.35 15.88
CA ASN A 127 0.54 9.13 17.08
C ASN A 127 1.89 9.63 17.62
N THR A 128 2.09 10.95 17.61
CA THR A 128 3.35 11.60 17.98
C THR A 128 3.67 11.53 19.49
N GLN A 129 2.70 11.13 20.33
CA GLN A 129 2.79 11.33 21.78
C GLN A 129 3.53 10.25 22.57
N ASP A 130 3.77 9.02 22.04
CA ASP A 130 4.22 7.91 22.89
C ASP A 130 5.34 7.01 22.30
N GLY A 131 6.23 7.53 21.47
CA GLY A 131 7.26 6.67 20.83
C GLY A 131 6.70 5.61 19.89
N TYR A 132 5.40 5.69 19.58
CA TYR A 132 4.69 4.75 18.72
C TYR A 132 5.21 4.79 17.29
N ILE A 133 5.64 5.96 16.80
CA ILE A 133 6.21 6.11 15.45
C ILE A 133 7.47 5.24 15.34
N GLY A 134 8.44 5.38 16.25
CA GLY A 134 9.66 4.59 16.24
C GLY A 134 9.39 3.09 16.23
N PHE A 135 8.45 2.63 17.07
CA PHE A 135 8.01 1.23 17.07
C PHE A 135 7.45 0.77 15.72
N MET A 136 6.63 1.60 15.05
CA MET A 136 6.07 1.25 13.74
C MET A 136 7.14 1.22 12.66
N LEU A 137 8.09 2.16 12.66
CA LEU A 137 9.20 2.16 11.70
C LEU A 137 10.09 0.92 11.88
N ASP A 138 10.41 0.55 13.10
CA ASP A 138 11.17 -0.68 13.40
C ASP A 138 10.40 -1.93 12.98
N PHE A 139 9.09 -1.93 13.14
CA PHE A 139 8.24 -3.01 12.66
C PHE A 139 8.27 -3.14 11.13
N PHE A 140 8.19 -2.05 10.38
CA PHE A 140 8.29 -2.08 8.93
C PHE A 140 9.68 -2.58 8.46
N ARG A 141 10.75 -2.08 9.09
CA ARG A 141 12.13 -2.56 8.82
C ARG A 141 12.28 -4.05 9.11
N LYS A 142 11.68 -4.53 10.21
CA LYS A 142 11.67 -5.94 10.55
C LYS A 142 10.96 -6.78 9.49
N LEU A 143 9.75 -6.41 9.07
CA LEU A 143 9.02 -7.12 8.01
C LEU A 143 9.83 -7.20 6.72
N ARG A 144 10.43 -6.07 6.32
CA ARG A 144 11.31 -6.01 5.15
C ARG A 144 12.53 -6.93 5.30
N GLY A 145 13.18 -6.91 6.46
CA GLY A 145 14.33 -7.78 6.78
C GLY A 145 14.00 -9.27 6.80
N GLU A 146 12.74 -9.63 7.03
CA GLU A 146 12.22 -10.99 6.97
C GLU A 146 11.76 -11.40 5.55
N GLY A 147 12.09 -10.62 4.53
CA GLY A 147 11.78 -10.93 3.14
C GLY A 147 10.36 -10.56 2.70
N ARG A 148 9.71 -9.63 3.40
CA ARG A 148 8.33 -9.22 3.12
C ARG A 148 8.27 -7.90 2.37
N LEU A 149 7.17 -7.69 1.67
CA LEU A 149 6.86 -6.44 0.98
C LEU A 149 5.91 -5.62 1.86
N VAL A 150 6.26 -4.36 2.09
CA VAL A 150 5.48 -3.42 2.89
C VAL A 150 5.07 -2.24 2.03
N PHE A 151 3.78 -1.96 1.94
CA PHE A 151 3.26 -0.71 1.40
C PHE A 151 2.82 0.20 2.52
N LEU A 152 3.21 1.45 2.42
CA LEU A 152 2.89 2.50 3.36
C LEU A 152 2.11 3.60 2.62
N GLY A 153 0.77 3.49 2.63
CA GLY A 153 -0.12 4.48 2.04
C GLY A 153 -0.30 5.66 2.99
N ILE A 154 0.21 6.81 2.63
CA ILE A 154 0.11 8.03 3.44
C ILE A 154 -0.50 9.15 2.59
N HIS A 155 -1.37 9.95 3.24
CA HIS A 155 -1.78 11.25 2.76
C HIS A 155 -1.06 12.30 3.63
N PRO A 156 0.08 12.86 3.17
CA PRO A 156 0.82 13.83 3.96
C PRO A 156 0.00 15.10 4.18
N ASN A 157 -0.22 15.46 5.44
CA ASN A 157 -0.86 16.70 5.87
C ASN A 157 0.00 17.48 6.86
N GLU A 158 1.09 16.87 7.32
CA GLU A 158 2.09 17.45 8.23
C GLU A 158 3.50 17.14 7.72
N PRO A 159 4.49 18.01 7.94
CA PRO A 159 5.87 17.79 7.47
C PRO A 159 6.47 16.47 7.93
N PHE A 160 6.19 16.04 9.17
CA PHE A 160 6.73 14.80 9.72
C PHE A 160 6.30 13.54 8.93
N HIS A 161 5.16 13.57 8.21
CA HIS A 161 4.77 12.48 7.32
C HIS A 161 5.76 12.30 6.17
N LEU A 162 6.29 13.41 5.66
CA LEU A 162 7.32 13.36 4.62
C LEU A 162 8.65 12.87 5.17
N ASP A 163 8.99 13.23 6.42
CA ASP A 163 10.19 12.73 7.10
C ASP A 163 10.11 11.20 7.31
N ILE A 164 8.96 10.69 7.74
CA ILE A 164 8.73 9.25 7.86
C ILE A 164 8.92 8.56 6.50
N LEU A 165 8.30 9.07 5.45
CA LEU A 165 8.41 8.49 4.11
C LEU A 165 9.85 8.48 3.62
N ARG A 166 10.57 9.58 3.80
CA ARG A 166 11.99 9.71 3.43
C ARG A 166 12.90 8.77 4.22
N GLU A 167 12.60 8.55 5.51
CA GLU A 167 13.41 7.72 6.40
C GLU A 167 13.25 6.23 6.14
N VAL A 168 12.03 5.77 5.85
CA VAL A 168 11.74 4.33 5.88
C VAL A 168 11.47 3.74 4.50
N CYS A 169 11.00 4.52 3.52
CA CYS A 169 10.64 4.01 2.20
C CYS A 169 11.84 3.99 1.25
N GLU A 170 12.03 2.84 0.59
CA GLU A 170 13.13 2.59 -0.37
C GLU A 170 12.75 3.00 -1.79
N ARG A 171 11.46 2.95 -2.13
CA ARG A 171 10.86 3.35 -3.42
C ARG A 171 9.45 3.87 -3.20
N PHE A 172 8.87 4.44 -4.25
CA PHE A 172 7.56 5.09 -4.15
C PHE A 172 6.64 4.69 -5.29
N ILE A 173 5.35 4.77 -4.99
CA ILE A 173 4.28 4.74 -5.99
C ILE A 173 3.45 6.01 -5.81
N PHE A 174 3.36 6.80 -6.86
CA PHE A 174 2.47 7.96 -6.91
C PHE A 174 1.20 7.59 -7.66
N VAL A 175 0.06 7.77 -7.01
CA VAL A 175 -1.26 7.47 -7.57
C VAL A 175 -1.98 8.78 -7.86
N HIS A 176 -2.24 9.06 -9.12
CA HIS A 176 -2.92 10.28 -9.53
C HIS A 176 -3.98 9.99 -10.61
N LYS A 177 -5.23 10.38 -10.34
CA LYS A 177 -6.37 10.19 -11.27
C LYS A 177 -6.46 8.75 -11.81
N GLY A 178 -6.27 7.77 -10.94
CA GLY A 178 -6.34 6.36 -11.28
C GLY A 178 -5.13 5.80 -12.04
N ARG A 179 -4.09 6.58 -12.26
CA ARG A 179 -2.83 6.13 -12.86
C ARG A 179 -1.77 5.89 -11.80
N ILE A 180 -0.98 4.86 -12.02
CA ILE A 180 0.10 4.44 -11.14
C ILE A 180 1.43 4.84 -11.79
N THR A 181 2.29 5.51 -11.02
CA THR A 181 3.65 5.85 -11.44
C THR A 181 4.62 5.32 -10.39
N GLU A 182 5.50 4.41 -10.80
CA GLU A 182 6.62 3.97 -9.96
C GLU A 182 7.71 5.03 -9.94
N VAL A 183 8.30 5.26 -8.77
CA VAL A 183 9.34 6.26 -8.56
C VAL A 183 10.45 5.63 -7.71
N PRO A 184 11.72 5.69 -8.15
CA PRO A 184 12.80 4.93 -7.53
C PRO A 184 13.19 5.42 -6.13
N ASP A 185 13.04 6.70 -5.84
CA ASP A 185 13.48 7.32 -4.58
C ASP A 185 12.71 8.60 -4.25
N TYR A 186 12.92 9.08 -3.02
CA TYR A 186 12.25 10.27 -2.50
C TYR A 186 12.61 11.56 -3.25
N ALA A 187 13.87 11.71 -3.67
CA ALA A 187 14.32 12.92 -4.39
C ALA A 187 13.63 13.02 -5.75
N THR A 188 13.60 11.91 -6.48
CA THR A 188 12.88 11.79 -7.76
C THR A 188 11.38 12.03 -7.60
N LEU A 189 10.79 11.53 -6.50
CA LEU A 189 9.38 11.75 -6.19
C LEU A 189 9.06 13.24 -6.01
N THR A 190 9.80 13.94 -5.15
CA THR A 190 9.56 15.35 -4.82
C THR A 190 9.97 16.30 -5.95
N ALA A 191 10.82 15.88 -6.88
CA ALA A 191 11.16 16.64 -8.07
C ALA A 191 10.02 16.72 -9.11
N ARG A 192 9.03 15.80 -9.06
CA ARG A 192 7.92 15.76 -10.02
C ARG A 192 6.95 16.92 -9.78
N ALA A 193 6.57 17.62 -10.85
CA ALA A 193 5.64 18.76 -10.77
C ALA A 193 4.29 18.34 -10.14
N GLU A 194 3.73 17.22 -10.58
CA GLU A 194 2.44 16.69 -10.06
C GLU A 194 2.48 16.39 -8.56
N VAL A 195 3.63 15.94 -8.04
CA VAL A 195 3.82 15.66 -6.60
C VAL A 195 3.97 16.96 -5.83
N ARG A 196 4.72 17.95 -6.36
CA ARG A 196 4.84 19.27 -5.75
C ARG A 196 3.50 20.00 -5.69
N ASP A 197 2.73 19.93 -6.77
CA ASP A 197 1.38 20.51 -6.81
C ASP A 197 0.46 19.87 -5.75
N TYR A 198 0.59 18.54 -5.57
CA TYR A 198 -0.16 17.80 -4.55
C TYR A 198 0.27 18.13 -3.13
N LEU A 199 1.56 18.23 -2.87
CA LEU A 199 2.12 18.48 -1.54
C LEU A 199 2.06 19.97 -1.15
N GLY A 200 2.04 20.88 -2.12
CA GLY A 200 1.94 22.31 -1.89
C GLY A 200 3.00 22.84 -0.91
N ALA A 201 2.54 23.49 0.15
CA ALA A 201 3.42 24.10 1.15
C ALA A 201 4.28 23.10 1.97
N LEU A 202 4.01 21.81 1.92
CA LEU A 202 4.80 20.81 2.65
C LEU A 202 6.21 20.59 2.06
N VAL A 203 6.44 21.01 0.81
CA VAL A 203 7.73 20.88 0.10
C VAL A 203 8.26 22.23 -0.43
N ALA A 204 7.67 23.34 0.04
CA ALA A 204 8.07 24.71 -0.31
C ALA A 204 9.31 25.15 0.47
#